data_fc71c8aaabba0bb619e05c882e2950ea
#
_entry.id   fc71c8aaabba0bb619e05c882e2950ea
#
_cell.length_a   1.000
_cell.length_b   1.000
_cell.length_c   1.000
_cell.angle_alpha   90.00
_cell.angle_beta   90.00
_cell.angle_gamma   90.00
#
_symmetry.space_group_name_H-M   'P 1'
#
loop_
_entity.id
_entity.type
_entity.pdbx_description
1 polymer ?
#
loop_
_entity_poly.entity_id
_entity_poly.type
_entity_poly.pdbx_seq_one_letter_code
_entity_poly.pdbx_strand_id
1 'polypeptide(L)'
;MATINELTPEQMGTLIEQFSEIEVDRMDTKQLQAEHTEMLIEHYARKTPDQLKELIEADDPDLLAELIDNALFIHSNKEEN
;
A
#
# COMPACT_ATOMS: atom_id res chain seq x y z
N MET A 1 -8.89 -10.94 -12.31
CA MET A 1 -7.95 -9.98 -11.75
C MET A 1 -8.45 -9.45 -10.43
N ALA A 2 -7.65 -9.53 -9.39
CA ALA A 2 -8.04 -9.00 -8.10
C ALA A 2 -8.04 -7.47 -8.12
N THR A 3 -9.02 -6.88 -7.45
CA THR A 3 -9.10 -5.43 -7.31
C THR A 3 -8.85 -5.03 -5.86
N ILE A 4 -8.59 -3.74 -5.65
CA ILE A 4 -8.33 -3.24 -4.31
C ILE A 4 -9.51 -3.49 -3.37
N ASN A 5 -10.71 -3.53 -3.91
CA ASN A 5 -11.93 -3.77 -3.11
C ASN A 5 -12.04 -5.21 -2.64
N GLU A 6 -11.31 -6.14 -3.23
CA GLU A 6 -11.33 -7.55 -2.85
C GLU A 6 -10.35 -7.87 -1.72
N LEU A 7 -9.51 -6.93 -1.35
CA LEU A 7 -8.53 -7.14 -0.29
C LEU A 7 -9.19 -7.16 1.08
N THR A 8 -8.71 -8.07 1.93
CA THR A 8 -9.12 -8.08 3.33
C THR A 8 -8.51 -6.87 4.04
N PRO A 9 -8.98 -6.51 5.25
CA PRO A 9 -8.37 -5.42 6.00
C PRO A 9 -6.87 -5.61 6.23
N GLU A 10 -6.43 -6.85 6.46
CA GLU A 10 -5.00 -7.14 6.64
C GLU A 10 -4.22 -6.93 5.36
N GLN A 11 -4.76 -7.40 4.24
CA GLN A 11 -4.14 -7.21 2.94
C GLN A 11 -4.10 -5.74 2.56
N MET A 12 -5.17 -5.01 2.87
CA MET A 12 -5.21 -3.56 2.63
C MET A 12 -4.13 -2.85 3.44
N GLY A 13 -3.95 -3.26 4.69
CA GLY A 13 -2.89 -2.71 5.53
C GLY A 13 -1.51 -2.93 4.93
N THR A 14 -1.26 -4.12 4.39
CA THR A 14 0.00 -4.43 3.73
C THR A 14 0.21 -3.56 2.50
N LEU A 15 -0.83 -3.37 1.70
CA LEU A 15 -0.75 -2.52 0.51
C LEU A 15 -0.43 -1.07 0.90
N ILE A 16 -1.11 -0.56 1.90
CA ILE A 16 -0.90 0.80 2.38
C ILE A 16 0.53 0.98 2.88
N GLU A 17 1.01 0.01 3.64
CA GLU A 17 2.38 0.04 4.16
C GLU A 17 3.40 0.08 3.04
N GLN A 18 3.26 -0.79 2.05
CA GLN A 18 4.18 -0.85 0.92
C GLN A 18 4.13 0.42 0.08
N PHE A 19 2.93 0.94 -0.16
CA PHE A 19 2.80 2.18 -0.92
C PHE A 19 3.43 3.35 -0.16
N SER A 20 3.22 3.41 1.14
CA SER A 20 3.82 4.46 1.97
C SER A 20 5.35 4.41 1.93
N GLU A 21 5.92 3.21 1.98
CA GLU A 21 7.37 3.04 1.90
C GLU A 21 7.92 3.51 0.56
N ILE A 22 7.21 3.22 -0.52
CA ILE A 22 7.61 3.66 -1.85
C ILE A 22 7.59 5.18 -1.94
N GLU A 23 6.56 5.80 -1.40
CA GLU A 23 6.44 7.26 -1.42
C GLU A 23 7.56 7.91 -0.62
N VAL A 24 7.90 7.34 0.54
CA VAL A 24 8.98 7.87 1.38
C VAL A 24 10.33 7.71 0.69
N ASP A 25 10.54 6.60 -0.01
CA ASP A 25 11.78 6.36 -0.74
C ASP A 25 12.02 7.41 -1.84
N ARG A 26 10.94 7.97 -2.37
CA ARG A 26 11.04 9.01 -3.39
C ARG A 26 11.35 10.38 -2.81
N MET A 27 11.23 10.52 -1.49
CA MET A 27 11.53 11.77 -0.79
C MET A 27 12.99 11.81 -0.41
N ASP A 28 13.56 13.01 -0.43
CA ASP A 28 14.98 13.21 -0.15
C ASP A 28 15.27 13.43 1.34
N THR A 29 14.37 13.01 2.20
CA THR A 29 14.51 13.21 3.64
C THR A 29 14.73 11.89 4.35
N LYS A 30 15.96 11.45 4.43
CA LYS A 30 16.29 10.17 5.06
C LYS A 30 16.19 10.21 6.58
N GLN A 31 16.28 11.37 7.19
CA GLN A 31 16.30 11.49 8.64
C GLN A 31 14.95 11.25 9.31
N LEU A 32 13.87 11.48 8.56
CA LEU A 32 12.52 11.33 9.09
C LEU A 32 11.71 10.24 8.40
N GLN A 33 12.40 9.29 7.78
CA GLN A 33 11.74 8.25 7.00
C GLN A 33 10.74 7.43 7.80
N ALA A 34 11.12 7.00 9.00
CA ALA A 34 10.24 6.18 9.83
C ALA A 34 8.98 6.94 10.24
N GLU A 35 9.14 8.18 10.69
CA GLU A 35 8.01 9.01 11.09
C GLU A 35 7.12 9.35 9.91
N HIS A 36 7.72 9.63 8.76
CA HIS A 36 6.98 9.94 7.55
C HIS A 36 6.15 8.74 7.10
N THR A 37 6.75 7.55 7.17
CA THR A 37 6.06 6.33 6.78
C THR A 37 4.83 6.11 7.66
N GLU A 38 4.96 6.27 8.97
CA GLU A 38 3.84 6.13 9.88
C GLU A 38 2.73 7.14 9.60
N MET A 39 3.10 8.38 9.34
CA MET A 39 2.12 9.43 9.02
C MET A 39 1.37 9.10 7.73
N LEU A 40 2.09 8.62 6.72
CA LEU A 40 1.46 8.24 5.46
C LEU A 40 0.54 7.05 5.62
N ILE A 41 0.96 6.05 6.41
CA ILE A 41 0.12 4.89 6.67
C ILE A 41 -1.20 5.33 7.32
N GLU A 42 -1.13 6.18 8.33
CA GLU A 42 -2.32 6.70 8.99
C GLU A 42 -3.20 7.49 8.01
N HIS A 43 -2.57 8.31 7.19
CA HIS A 43 -3.27 9.13 6.21
C HIS A 43 -4.02 8.26 5.21
N TYR A 44 -3.34 7.24 4.68
CA TYR A 44 -3.94 6.36 3.69
C TYR A 44 -4.97 5.41 4.30
N ALA A 45 -4.77 5.03 5.56
CA ALA A 45 -5.72 4.15 6.25
C ALA A 45 -7.09 4.78 6.42
N ARG A 46 -7.16 6.11 6.38
CA ARG A 46 -8.43 6.84 6.48
C ARG A 46 -9.15 6.96 5.16
N LYS A 47 -8.50 6.62 4.07
CA LYS A 47 -9.10 6.71 2.75
C LYS A 47 -9.89 5.45 2.42
N THR A 48 -10.92 5.62 1.60
CA THR A 48 -11.66 4.47 1.10
C THR A 48 -10.81 3.71 0.06
N PRO A 49 -11.10 2.44 -0.21
CA PRO A 49 -10.38 1.71 -1.25
C PRO A 49 -10.42 2.41 -2.61
N ASP A 50 -11.56 3.03 -2.95
CA ASP A 50 -11.67 3.75 -4.22
C ASP A 50 -10.74 4.95 -4.26
N GLN A 51 -10.62 5.67 -3.16
CA GLN A 51 -9.71 6.82 -3.07
C GLN A 51 -8.26 6.38 -3.19
N LEU A 52 -7.90 5.27 -2.54
CA LEU A 52 -6.55 4.73 -2.64
C LEU A 52 -6.23 4.30 -4.07
N LYS A 53 -7.19 3.64 -4.71
CA LYS A 53 -7.03 3.21 -6.09
C LYS A 53 -6.73 4.40 -7.00
N GLU A 54 -7.53 5.45 -6.89
CA GLU A 54 -7.33 6.65 -7.71
C GLU A 54 -5.96 7.28 -7.45
N LEU A 55 -5.58 7.33 -6.20
CA LEU A 55 -4.32 7.96 -5.80
C LEU A 55 -3.12 7.19 -6.35
N ILE A 56 -3.14 5.87 -6.24
CA ILE A 56 -2.04 5.03 -6.73
C ILE A 56 -2.00 5.03 -8.25
N GLU A 57 -3.15 4.95 -8.90
CA GLU A 57 -3.22 4.97 -10.36
C GLU A 57 -2.77 6.29 -10.94
N ALA A 58 -3.02 7.38 -10.24
CA ALA A 58 -2.55 8.70 -10.68
C ALA A 58 -1.04 8.78 -10.65
N ASP A 59 -0.41 8.08 -9.71
CA ASP A 59 1.05 8.02 -9.61
C ASP A 59 1.61 7.04 -10.64
N ASP A 60 1.11 5.79 -10.63
CA ASP A 60 1.58 4.73 -11.51
C ASP A 60 0.51 3.63 -11.60
N PRO A 61 -0.20 3.50 -12.73
CA PRO A 61 -1.24 2.48 -12.86
C PRO A 61 -0.72 1.05 -12.67
N ASP A 62 0.51 0.78 -13.11
CA ASP A 62 1.09 -0.55 -12.97
C ASP A 62 1.42 -0.87 -11.52
N LEU A 63 1.73 0.15 -10.73
CA LEU A 63 2.06 -0.02 -9.32
C LEU A 63 0.88 -0.58 -8.53
N LEU A 64 -0.32 -0.15 -8.85
CA LEU A 64 -1.51 -0.65 -8.14
C LEU A 64 -1.62 -2.17 -8.26
N ALA A 65 -1.48 -2.68 -9.46
CA ALA A 65 -1.56 -4.13 -9.71
C ALA A 65 -0.46 -4.87 -8.93
N GLU A 66 0.75 -4.32 -8.94
CA GLU A 66 1.88 -4.89 -8.22
C GLU A 66 1.62 -4.96 -6.72
N LEU A 67 1.11 -3.88 -6.15
CA LEU A 67 0.84 -3.82 -4.72
C LEU A 67 -0.26 -4.80 -4.31
N ILE A 68 -1.29 -4.94 -5.13
CA ILE A 68 -2.35 -5.90 -4.87
C ILE A 68 -1.80 -7.32 -4.91
N ASP A 69 -1.01 -7.64 -5.92
CA ASP A 69 -0.41 -8.96 -6.04
C ASP A 69 0.51 -9.26 -4.86
N ASN A 70 1.30 -8.29 -4.44
CA ASN A 70 2.20 -8.46 -3.30
C ASN A 70 1.44 -8.70 -2.01
N ALA A 71 0.35 -7.97 -1.79
CA ALA A 71 -0.45 -8.14 -0.59
C ALA A 71 -1.08 -9.53 -0.55
N LEU A 72 -1.58 -9.99 -1.68
CA LEU A 72 -2.18 -11.32 -1.78
C LEU A 72 -1.12 -12.41 -1.56
N PHE A 73 0.04 -12.24 -2.16
CA PHE A 73 1.12 -13.22 -2.05
C PHE A 73 1.63 -13.34 -0.61
N ILE A 74 1.86 -12.21 0.05
CA ILE A 74 2.37 -12.20 1.41
C ILE A 74 1.41 -12.93 2.37
N HIS A 75 0.12 -12.62 2.27
CA HIS A 75 -0.87 -13.24 3.15
C HIS A 75 -1.12 -14.69 2.80
N SER A 76 -1.02 -15.04 1.53
CA SER A 76 -1.13 -16.44 1.12
C SER A 76 0.01 -17.28 1.71
N ASN A 77 1.21 -16.73 1.71
CA ASN A 77 2.37 -17.42 2.30
C ASN A 77 2.21 -17.62 3.80
N LYS A 78 1.61 -16.67 4.48
CA LYS A 78 1.38 -16.79 5.91
C LYS A 78 0.41 -17.92 6.24
N GLU A 79 -0.56 -18.15 5.40
CA GLU A 79 -1.57 -19.15 5.61
C GLU A 79 -1.02 -20.57 5.48
N GLU A 80 0.04 -20.74 4.76
CA GLU A 80 0.66 -22.06 4.58
C GLU A 80 1.43 -22.54 5.80
N ASN A 81 1.70 -21.67 6.72
CA ASN A 81 2.38 -22.00 7.94
C ASN A 81 1.41 -22.15 9.09
#